data_96f0fbb596b9616ada67c335f7438754
#
_entry.id   96f0fbb596b9616ada67c335f7438754
#
_cell.length_a   1.000
_cell.length_b   1.000
_cell.length_c   1.000
_cell.angle_alpha   90.00
_cell.angle_beta   90.00
_cell.angle_gamma   90.00
#
_symmetry.space_group_name_H-M   'P 1'
#
loop_
_entity.id
_entity.type
_entity.pdbx_description
1 polymer ?
#
loop_
_entity_poly.entity_id
_entity_poly.type
_entity_poly.pdbx_seq_one_letter_code
_entity_poly.pdbx_strand_id
1 'polypeptide(L)'
;VIINLSSLANKGKFNLKWQGEYCFGETWIAFRGMSAENNLHAHAALQLVAGAGITVTDDNTFEKQGNGWLIPSGVKHRITTSSPIVILLIEPDSFFANALQPSQQKGSVVQSLSLEILDTLLADIPLRDMMNKLETLYHQNNSVIDARLISAMTYLNSIDKRPTVELIGKHVGLSVSRLRALSTHYFGVPFSKIIVWKQVNLAFQSLAKGASLADAAYDAGFADQAHFTRIPRDTIGVTP
;
A
#
# COMPACT_ATOMS: atom_id res chain seq x y z
N VAL A 1 0.89 5.20 14.86
CA VAL A 1 0.36 6.57 15.10
C VAL A 1 -1.03 6.63 14.50
N ILE A 2 -2.02 6.95 15.30
CA ILE A 2 -3.40 7.20 14.83
C ILE A 2 -3.51 8.69 14.55
N ILE A 3 -3.93 9.06 13.36
CA ILE A 3 -4.05 10.45 12.96
C ILE A 3 -5.45 10.70 12.41
N ASN A 4 -6.14 11.63 13.04
CA ASN A 4 -7.39 12.16 12.53
C ASN A 4 -7.07 13.35 11.62
N LEU A 5 -7.17 13.16 10.30
CA LEU A 5 -6.84 14.21 9.33
C LEU A 5 -7.76 15.43 9.38
N SER A 6 -8.94 15.34 10.00
CA SER A 6 -9.76 16.52 10.26
C SER A 6 -9.03 17.56 11.13
N SER A 7 -8.08 17.13 11.98
CA SER A 7 -7.22 18.03 12.76
C SER A 7 -6.08 18.66 11.94
N LEU A 8 -5.69 18.07 10.80
CA LEU A 8 -4.67 18.57 9.88
C LEU A 8 -5.26 19.50 8.82
N ALA A 9 -6.48 19.24 8.36
CA ALA A 9 -7.22 20.12 7.46
C ALA A 9 -7.41 21.53 8.07
N ASN A 10 -7.64 21.62 9.39
CA ASN A 10 -7.75 22.89 10.12
C ASN A 10 -6.44 23.69 10.21
N LYS A 11 -5.28 23.13 9.83
CA LYS A 11 -3.99 23.83 9.79
C LYS A 11 -3.61 24.31 8.39
N GLY A 12 -4.52 24.24 7.40
CA GLY A 12 -4.33 24.79 6.06
C GLY A 12 -3.26 24.11 5.20
N LYS A 13 -2.84 22.89 5.56
CA LYS A 13 -1.68 22.24 4.91
C LYS A 13 -2.02 21.01 4.06
N PHE A 14 -3.26 20.50 4.11
CA PHE A 14 -3.67 19.32 3.35
C PHE A 14 -5.10 19.44 2.85
N ASN A 15 -5.30 19.31 1.54
CA ASN A 15 -6.62 19.15 0.94
C ASN A 15 -6.79 17.70 0.44
N LEU A 16 -6.55 16.72 1.31
CA LEU A 16 -6.97 15.36 1.02
C LEU A 16 -8.49 15.37 0.98
N LYS A 17 -9.05 15.09 -0.19
CA LYS A 17 -10.49 14.92 -0.38
C LYS A 17 -11.06 13.72 0.41
N TRP A 18 -10.19 12.91 1.00
CA TRP A 18 -10.52 11.77 1.84
C TRP A 18 -10.72 12.21 3.28
N GLN A 19 -11.90 11.94 3.84
CA GLN A 19 -12.27 12.35 5.19
C GLN A 19 -12.39 11.12 6.08
N GLY A 20 -11.56 11.02 7.10
CA GLY A 20 -11.57 9.88 8.01
C GLY A 20 -10.33 9.79 8.88
N GLU A 21 -10.14 8.63 9.47
CA GLU A 21 -9.00 8.28 10.30
C GLU A 21 -7.97 7.45 9.52
N TYR A 22 -6.69 7.65 9.85
CA TYR A 22 -5.58 6.87 9.34
C TYR A 22 -4.79 6.26 10.48
N CYS A 23 -4.28 5.05 10.25
CA CYS A 23 -3.35 4.40 11.14
C CYS A 23 -2.17 3.85 10.33
N PHE A 24 -0.96 4.15 10.80
CA PHE A 24 0.29 3.69 10.17
C PHE A 24 0.93 2.59 11.02
N GLY A 25 1.18 1.44 10.44
CA GLY A 25 2.02 0.38 10.96
C GLY A 25 3.43 0.41 10.34
N GLU A 26 4.24 -0.59 10.62
CA GLU A 26 5.57 -0.73 10.01
C GLU A 26 5.46 -1.14 8.54
N THR A 27 4.53 -2.03 8.21
CA THR A 27 4.36 -2.65 6.88
C THR A 27 2.97 -2.43 6.30
N TRP A 28 2.16 -1.55 6.88
CA TRP A 28 0.81 -1.29 6.42
C TRP A 28 0.31 0.13 6.71
N ILE A 29 -0.66 0.56 5.94
CA ILE A 29 -1.44 1.79 6.15
C ILE A 29 -2.91 1.41 6.16
N ALA A 30 -3.65 1.81 7.18
CA ALA A 30 -5.10 1.65 7.26
C ALA A 30 -5.80 3.00 7.18
N PHE A 31 -6.94 3.04 6.50
CA PHE A 31 -7.85 4.18 6.40
C PHE A 31 -9.28 3.72 6.69
N ARG A 32 -10.05 4.53 7.41
CA ARG A 32 -11.50 4.37 7.59
C ARG A 32 -12.18 5.71 7.40
N GLY A 33 -13.15 5.78 6.49
CA GLY A 33 -13.89 7.02 6.24
C GLY A 33 -14.47 7.12 4.83
N MET A 34 -14.78 8.35 4.42
CA MET A 34 -15.26 8.65 3.07
C MET A 34 -14.08 8.83 2.13
N SER A 35 -14.00 7.99 1.09
CA SER A 35 -13.04 8.16 0.01
C SER A 35 -13.55 9.18 -1.00
N ALA A 36 -12.64 9.98 -1.57
CA ALA A 36 -12.93 10.73 -2.78
C ALA A 36 -12.77 9.83 -4.01
N GLU A 37 -13.28 10.30 -5.15
CA GLU A 37 -12.98 9.68 -6.44
C GLU A 37 -11.46 9.58 -6.64
N ASN A 38 -11.00 8.40 -7.01
CA ASN A 38 -9.62 8.16 -7.40
C ASN A 38 -9.53 7.85 -8.90
N ASN A 39 -8.39 8.16 -9.49
CA ASN A 39 -8.10 7.79 -10.87
C ASN A 39 -7.69 6.32 -10.96
N LEU A 40 -7.75 5.78 -12.16
CA LEU A 40 -7.21 4.45 -12.44
C LEU A 40 -5.69 4.45 -12.16
N HIS A 41 -5.24 3.65 -11.20
CA HIS A 41 -3.87 3.63 -10.70
C HIS A 41 -3.40 2.22 -10.35
N ALA A 42 -2.11 2.05 -10.06
CA ALA A 42 -1.54 0.81 -9.60
C ALA A 42 -0.39 1.07 -8.60
N HIS A 43 -0.36 0.35 -7.51
CA HIS A 43 0.68 0.44 -6.48
C HIS A 43 1.29 -0.92 -6.14
N ALA A 44 2.43 -0.89 -5.45
CA ALA A 44 3.10 -2.12 -5.02
C ALA A 44 2.41 -2.79 -3.83
N ALA A 45 1.66 -2.04 -3.01
CA ALA A 45 0.94 -2.62 -1.88
C ALA A 45 -0.13 -3.62 -2.33
N LEU A 46 -0.32 -4.69 -1.54
CA LEU A 46 -1.56 -5.46 -1.56
C LEU A 46 -2.64 -4.61 -0.91
N GLN A 47 -3.83 -4.52 -1.51
CA GLN A 47 -4.92 -3.72 -0.96
C GLN A 47 -6.10 -4.59 -0.58
N LEU A 48 -6.61 -4.39 0.64
CA LEU A 48 -7.93 -4.83 1.04
C LEU A 48 -8.83 -3.60 1.11
N VAL A 49 -10.07 -3.73 0.66
CA VAL A 49 -11.09 -2.70 0.80
C VAL A 49 -12.41 -3.33 1.21
N ALA A 50 -13.07 -2.74 2.19
CA ALA A 50 -14.37 -3.18 2.71
C ALA A 50 -15.31 -2.00 2.94
N GLY A 51 -16.60 -2.21 2.66
CA GLY A 51 -17.67 -1.21 2.81
C GLY A 51 -18.90 -1.58 2.00
N ALA A 52 -19.95 -0.78 2.07
CA ALA A 52 -21.17 -1.05 1.32
C ALA A 52 -21.05 -0.55 -0.13
N GLY A 53 -21.45 -1.41 -1.09
CA GLY A 53 -21.62 -1.02 -2.48
C GLY A 53 -20.36 -0.54 -3.19
N ILE A 54 -19.23 -1.19 -2.93
CA ILE A 54 -17.94 -0.85 -3.57
C ILE A 54 -17.90 -1.38 -4.99
N THR A 55 -17.63 -0.51 -5.96
CA THR A 55 -17.32 -0.90 -7.34
C THR A 55 -15.81 -0.80 -7.56
N VAL A 56 -15.19 -1.88 -8.01
CA VAL A 56 -13.80 -1.92 -8.47
C VAL A 56 -13.79 -2.06 -9.99
N THR A 57 -13.14 -1.12 -10.67
CA THR A 57 -12.96 -1.13 -12.12
C THR A 57 -11.48 -1.39 -12.43
N ASP A 58 -11.18 -2.34 -13.32
CA ASP A 58 -9.83 -2.58 -13.83
C ASP A 58 -9.55 -1.79 -15.13
N ASP A 59 -8.35 -1.94 -15.71
CA ASP A 59 -7.96 -1.26 -16.96
C ASP A 59 -8.66 -1.79 -18.22
N ASN A 60 -9.34 -2.95 -18.14
CA ASN A 60 -10.19 -3.50 -19.20
C ASN A 60 -11.64 -3.02 -19.09
N THR A 61 -11.94 -2.04 -18.22
CA THR A 61 -13.30 -1.55 -17.93
C THR A 61 -14.24 -2.59 -17.31
N PHE A 62 -13.68 -3.70 -16.83
CA PHE A 62 -14.47 -4.71 -16.13
C PHE A 62 -14.80 -4.25 -14.72
N GLU A 63 -16.07 -4.17 -14.40
CA GLU A 63 -16.57 -3.71 -13.11
C GLU A 63 -17.02 -4.88 -12.25
N LYS A 64 -16.56 -4.89 -11.00
CA LYS A 64 -17.02 -5.78 -9.95
C LYS A 64 -17.67 -4.97 -8.84
N GLN A 65 -18.89 -5.32 -8.46
CA GLN A 65 -19.60 -4.68 -7.36
C GLN A 65 -19.74 -5.65 -6.19
N GLY A 66 -19.52 -5.16 -4.98
CA GLY A 66 -19.61 -5.95 -3.74
C GLY A 66 -19.22 -5.15 -2.52
N ASN A 67 -19.05 -5.86 -1.39
CA ASN A 67 -18.77 -5.24 -0.10
C ASN A 67 -17.31 -5.41 0.37
N GLY A 68 -16.52 -6.22 -0.32
CA GLY A 68 -15.13 -6.41 0.07
C GLY A 68 -14.27 -7.05 -1.01
N TRP A 69 -13.10 -6.44 -1.27
CA TRP A 69 -12.19 -6.83 -2.33
C TRP A 69 -10.75 -6.90 -1.85
N LEU A 70 -10.05 -7.94 -2.31
CA LEU A 70 -8.60 -8.04 -2.30
C LEU A 70 -8.10 -7.64 -3.70
N ILE A 71 -7.26 -6.62 -3.76
CA ILE A 71 -6.64 -6.10 -4.98
C ILE A 71 -5.16 -6.42 -4.92
N PRO A 72 -4.66 -7.32 -5.78
CA PRO A 72 -3.26 -7.72 -5.77
C PRO A 72 -2.30 -6.58 -6.08
N SER A 73 -1.06 -6.71 -5.60
CA SER A 73 0.05 -5.80 -5.91
C SER A 73 0.20 -5.62 -7.42
N GLY A 74 0.29 -4.37 -7.88
CA GLY A 74 0.50 -4.01 -9.28
C GLY A 74 -0.75 -4.07 -10.17
N VAL A 75 -1.88 -4.53 -9.67
CA VAL A 75 -3.15 -4.52 -10.43
C VAL A 75 -3.64 -3.10 -10.58
N LYS A 76 -3.91 -2.71 -11.83
CA LYS A 76 -4.44 -1.39 -12.14
C LYS A 76 -5.94 -1.36 -11.85
N HIS A 77 -6.35 -0.42 -11.02
CA HIS A 77 -7.72 -0.36 -10.52
C HIS A 77 -8.18 1.06 -10.18
N ARG A 78 -9.49 1.23 -10.10
CA ARG A 78 -10.19 2.37 -9.53
C ARG A 78 -11.28 1.85 -8.59
N ILE A 79 -11.47 2.52 -7.46
CA ILE A 79 -12.54 2.24 -6.50
C ILE A 79 -13.55 3.36 -6.54
N THR A 80 -14.83 3.01 -6.60
CA THR A 80 -15.94 3.95 -6.53
C THR A 80 -16.92 3.48 -5.47
N THR A 81 -17.35 4.39 -4.60
CA THR A 81 -18.36 4.14 -3.56
C THR A 81 -18.99 5.46 -3.12
N SER A 82 -20.22 5.40 -2.62
CA SER A 82 -20.93 6.50 -1.97
C SER A 82 -21.00 6.36 -0.44
N SER A 83 -20.42 5.29 0.10
CA SER A 83 -20.46 4.94 1.52
C SER A 83 -19.06 5.00 2.15
N PRO A 84 -18.96 5.13 3.49
CA PRO A 84 -17.68 4.97 4.17
C PRO A 84 -17.07 3.59 3.89
N ILE A 85 -15.75 3.55 3.77
CA ILE A 85 -14.97 2.34 3.54
C ILE A 85 -13.82 2.20 4.52
N VAL A 86 -13.34 0.98 4.64
CA VAL A 86 -12.04 0.67 5.23
C VAL A 86 -11.11 0.25 4.10
N ILE A 87 -9.93 0.87 4.03
CA ILE A 87 -8.84 0.46 3.13
C ILE A 87 -7.65 0.06 3.98
N LEU A 88 -7.03 -1.05 3.60
CA LEU A 88 -5.79 -1.51 4.16
C LEU A 88 -4.78 -1.73 3.02
N LEU A 89 -3.69 -0.95 3.05
CA LEU A 89 -2.57 -1.07 2.13
C LEU A 89 -1.43 -1.79 2.85
N ILE A 90 -1.01 -2.94 2.33
CA ILE A 90 -0.06 -3.84 2.99
C ILE A 90 1.19 -3.95 2.10
N GLU A 91 2.36 -3.79 2.69
CA GLU A 91 3.62 -3.94 1.97
C GLU A 91 3.77 -5.37 1.42
N PRO A 92 4.15 -5.53 0.15
CA PRO A 92 4.13 -6.83 -0.52
C PRO A 92 5.19 -7.82 0.01
N ASP A 93 6.19 -7.31 0.72
CA ASP A 93 7.23 -8.11 1.38
C ASP A 93 6.86 -8.52 2.81
N SER A 94 5.76 -8.01 3.34
CA SER A 94 5.29 -8.38 4.68
C SER A 94 4.83 -9.84 4.74
N PHE A 95 4.98 -10.43 5.92
CA PHE A 95 4.47 -11.77 6.20
C PHE A 95 2.97 -11.87 5.90
N PHE A 96 2.20 -10.85 6.33
CA PHE A 96 0.75 -10.81 6.16
C PHE A 96 0.33 -10.76 4.68
N ALA A 97 1.00 -9.95 3.85
CA ALA A 97 0.72 -9.91 2.40
C ALA A 97 0.99 -11.28 1.74
N ASN A 98 2.06 -11.97 2.14
CA ASN A 98 2.38 -13.29 1.62
C ASN A 98 1.41 -14.37 2.11
N ALA A 99 0.86 -14.23 3.31
CA ALA A 99 -0.17 -15.13 3.83
C ALA A 99 -1.50 -14.98 3.08
N LEU A 100 -1.91 -13.75 2.79
CA LEU A 100 -3.13 -13.45 2.03
C LEU A 100 -3.03 -13.84 0.56
N GLN A 101 -1.85 -13.68 -0.04
CA GLN A 101 -1.60 -13.96 -1.45
C GLN A 101 -0.27 -14.69 -1.64
N PRO A 102 -0.21 -16.01 -1.45
CA PRO A 102 0.98 -16.81 -1.69
C PRO A 102 1.50 -16.65 -3.12
N SER A 103 2.82 -16.69 -3.31
CA SER A 103 3.49 -16.48 -4.61
C SER A 103 2.92 -17.34 -5.75
N GLN A 104 2.48 -18.55 -5.45
CA GLN A 104 1.88 -19.47 -6.44
C GLN A 104 0.46 -19.07 -6.88
N GLN A 105 -0.21 -18.21 -6.12
CA GLN A 105 -1.57 -17.71 -6.39
C GLN A 105 -1.59 -16.23 -6.82
N LYS A 106 -0.42 -15.63 -7.04
CA LYS A 106 -0.31 -14.23 -7.50
C LYS A 106 -0.84 -14.10 -8.92
N GLY A 107 -2.17 -14.10 -9.01
CA GLY A 107 -2.89 -13.72 -10.20
C GLY A 107 -3.13 -12.21 -10.22
N SER A 108 -3.25 -11.65 -11.41
CA SER A 108 -3.59 -10.25 -11.64
C SER A 108 -5.09 -9.96 -11.51
N VAL A 109 -5.83 -10.73 -10.71
CA VAL A 109 -7.30 -10.66 -10.65
C VAL A 109 -7.76 -10.20 -9.26
N VAL A 110 -8.60 -9.18 -9.23
CA VAL A 110 -9.32 -8.75 -8.04
C VAL A 110 -10.22 -9.89 -7.53
N GLN A 111 -10.17 -10.17 -6.23
CA GLN A 111 -10.88 -11.26 -5.57
C GLN A 111 -11.81 -10.72 -4.48
N SER A 112 -12.93 -11.39 -4.24
CA SER A 112 -13.76 -11.11 -3.07
C SER A 112 -13.04 -11.51 -1.79
N LEU A 113 -13.22 -10.72 -0.73
CA LEU A 113 -12.72 -11.07 0.60
C LEU A 113 -13.49 -12.27 1.17
N SER A 114 -12.81 -13.07 2.01
CA SER A 114 -13.50 -14.05 2.86
C SER A 114 -14.37 -13.31 3.88
N LEU A 115 -15.42 -13.99 4.36
CA LEU A 115 -16.32 -13.42 5.38
C LEU A 115 -15.55 -12.99 6.63
N GLU A 116 -14.58 -13.80 7.06
CA GLU A 116 -13.77 -13.55 8.26
C GLU A 116 -12.95 -12.24 8.15
N ILE A 117 -12.34 -12.00 6.98
CA ILE A 117 -11.62 -10.73 6.72
C ILE A 117 -12.62 -9.58 6.65
N LEU A 118 -13.71 -9.76 5.92
CA LEU A 118 -14.74 -8.73 5.74
C LEU A 118 -15.32 -8.29 7.09
N ASP A 119 -15.72 -9.23 7.94
CA ASP A 119 -16.26 -8.98 9.27
C ASP A 119 -15.23 -8.26 10.16
N THR A 120 -13.95 -8.63 10.05
CA THR A 120 -12.88 -7.99 10.82
C THR A 120 -12.65 -6.54 10.36
N LEU A 121 -12.66 -6.27 9.04
CA LEU A 121 -12.50 -4.93 8.49
C LEU A 121 -13.68 -4.01 8.84
N LEU A 122 -14.89 -4.56 8.86
CA LEU A 122 -16.12 -3.80 9.15
C LEU A 122 -16.44 -3.70 10.65
N ALA A 123 -15.67 -4.36 11.52
CA ALA A 123 -15.87 -4.27 12.96
C ALA A 123 -15.64 -2.83 13.48
N ASP A 124 -16.47 -2.41 14.43
CA ASP A 124 -16.33 -1.12 15.11
C ASP A 124 -15.25 -1.20 16.21
N ILE A 125 -14.01 -1.35 15.79
CA ILE A 125 -12.82 -1.40 16.64
C ILE A 125 -11.75 -0.45 16.10
N PRO A 126 -10.78 -0.01 16.92
CA PRO A 126 -9.66 0.82 16.46
C PRO A 126 -8.91 0.15 15.30
N LEU A 127 -8.45 0.95 14.31
CA LEU A 127 -7.75 0.42 13.13
C LEU A 127 -6.53 -0.43 13.47
N ARG A 128 -5.84 -0.12 14.57
CA ARG A 128 -4.69 -0.92 15.04
C ARG A 128 -5.12 -2.30 15.56
N ASP A 129 -6.22 -2.35 16.31
CA ASP A 129 -6.73 -3.62 16.87
C ASP A 129 -7.31 -4.50 15.75
N MET A 130 -7.96 -3.88 14.76
CA MET A 130 -8.37 -4.54 13.53
C MET A 130 -7.16 -5.21 12.84
N MET A 131 -6.05 -4.48 12.70
CA MET A 131 -4.85 -5.01 12.06
C MET A 131 -4.22 -6.14 12.86
N ASN A 132 -4.08 -5.99 14.19
CA ASN A 132 -3.56 -7.02 15.08
C ASN A 132 -4.39 -8.32 14.97
N LYS A 133 -5.72 -8.18 14.88
CA LYS A 133 -6.62 -9.33 14.70
C LYS A 133 -6.38 -10.03 13.37
N LEU A 134 -6.24 -9.28 12.26
CA LEU A 134 -5.95 -9.84 10.94
C LEU A 134 -4.59 -10.55 10.92
N GLU A 135 -3.54 -9.96 11.48
CA GLU A 135 -2.22 -10.57 11.56
C GLU A 135 -2.25 -11.88 12.36
N THR A 136 -3.03 -11.93 13.44
CA THR A 136 -3.20 -13.14 14.25
C THR A 136 -3.87 -14.26 13.47
N LEU A 137 -4.90 -13.96 12.68
CA LEU A 137 -5.61 -14.95 11.84
C LEU A 137 -4.70 -15.60 10.78
N TYR A 138 -3.69 -14.88 10.31
CA TYR A 138 -2.82 -15.32 9.22
C TYR A 138 -1.38 -15.67 9.64
N HIS A 139 -1.13 -15.84 10.93
CA HIS A 139 0.22 -16.05 11.49
C HIS A 139 0.95 -17.34 11.05
N GLN A 140 0.28 -18.30 10.40
CA GLN A 140 0.82 -19.66 10.17
C GLN A 140 1.24 -19.96 8.73
N ASN A 141 1.44 -18.99 7.86
CA ASN A 141 1.73 -19.26 6.46
C ASN A 141 3.23 -19.19 6.15
N ASN A 142 3.88 -20.35 5.98
CA ASN A 142 5.31 -20.49 5.66
C ASN A 142 5.55 -20.40 4.13
N SER A 143 5.34 -19.24 3.53
CA SER A 143 5.81 -19.03 2.15
C SER A 143 7.34 -18.87 2.14
N VAL A 144 8.04 -19.74 1.45
CA VAL A 144 9.50 -19.65 1.29
C VAL A 144 9.82 -18.61 0.23
N ILE A 145 10.32 -17.45 0.65
CA ILE A 145 10.82 -16.40 -0.24
C ILE A 145 12.32 -16.63 -0.49
N ASP A 146 12.81 -16.35 -1.70
CA ASP A 146 14.25 -16.40 -2.04
C ASP A 146 15.05 -15.52 -1.05
N ALA A 147 16.05 -16.11 -0.40
CA ALA A 147 16.86 -15.44 0.63
C ALA A 147 17.54 -14.16 0.12
N ARG A 148 17.90 -14.10 -1.18
CA ARG A 148 18.50 -12.90 -1.79
C ARG A 148 17.48 -11.77 -1.90
N LEU A 149 16.19 -12.09 -2.11
CA LEU A 149 15.14 -11.09 -2.14
C LEU A 149 14.86 -10.54 -0.72
N ILE A 150 14.90 -11.41 0.30
CA ILE A 150 14.84 -10.99 1.70
C ILE A 150 16.02 -10.06 2.02
N SER A 151 17.26 -10.42 1.65
CA SER A 151 18.42 -9.57 1.83
C SER A 151 18.31 -8.23 1.09
N ALA A 152 17.73 -8.23 -0.11
CA ALA A 152 17.48 -6.99 -0.87
C ALA A 152 16.49 -6.07 -0.14
N MET A 153 15.44 -6.62 0.48
CA MET A 153 14.48 -5.85 1.28
C MET A 153 15.10 -5.33 2.58
N THR A 154 15.87 -6.16 3.28
CA THR A 154 16.60 -5.76 4.48
C THR A 154 17.56 -4.60 4.17
N TYR A 155 18.30 -4.70 3.07
CA TYR A 155 19.20 -3.63 2.64
C TYR A 155 18.43 -2.36 2.27
N LEU A 156 17.32 -2.46 1.50
CA LEU A 156 16.45 -1.32 1.18
C LEU A 156 15.96 -0.60 2.45
N ASN A 157 15.56 -1.36 3.47
CA ASN A 157 15.05 -0.80 4.73
C ASN A 157 16.15 -0.19 5.62
N SER A 158 17.42 -0.52 5.39
CA SER A 158 18.57 0.01 6.15
C SER A 158 19.17 1.29 5.58
N ILE A 159 18.73 1.74 4.41
CA ILE A 159 19.29 2.90 3.72
C ILE A 159 18.37 4.10 3.89
N ASP A 160 18.91 5.22 4.39
CA ASP A 160 18.18 6.48 4.57
C ASP A 160 17.84 7.20 3.25
N LYS A 161 18.60 6.93 2.19
CA LYS A 161 18.42 7.56 0.87
C LYS A 161 17.88 6.56 -0.14
N ARG A 162 17.10 7.06 -1.10
CA ARG A 162 16.59 6.23 -2.21
C ARG A 162 17.72 5.52 -2.95
N PRO A 163 17.86 4.19 -2.86
CA PRO A 163 18.83 3.45 -3.64
C PRO A 163 18.31 3.23 -5.06
N THR A 164 19.24 3.01 -6.01
CA THR A 164 18.88 2.52 -7.33
C THR A 164 18.72 0.99 -7.29
N VAL A 165 17.99 0.43 -8.25
CA VAL A 165 17.81 -1.03 -8.37
C VAL A 165 19.16 -1.72 -8.61
N GLU A 166 20.06 -1.03 -9.34
CA GLU A 166 21.43 -1.51 -9.61
C GLU A 166 22.25 -1.64 -8.32
N LEU A 167 22.14 -0.67 -7.41
CA LEU A 167 22.84 -0.71 -6.13
C LEU A 167 22.34 -1.88 -5.27
N ILE A 168 21.04 -2.08 -5.18
CA ILE A 168 20.43 -3.21 -4.48
C ILE A 168 20.88 -4.53 -5.12
N GLY A 169 20.77 -4.64 -6.45
CA GLY A 169 21.20 -5.84 -7.18
C GLY A 169 22.68 -6.20 -6.92
N LYS A 170 23.55 -5.20 -6.96
CA LYS A 170 24.99 -5.38 -6.64
C LYS A 170 25.20 -5.89 -5.21
N HIS A 171 24.44 -5.34 -4.24
CA HIS A 171 24.56 -5.75 -2.83
C HIS A 171 24.21 -7.23 -2.63
N VAL A 172 23.20 -7.74 -3.34
CA VAL A 172 22.74 -9.14 -3.19
C VAL A 172 23.26 -10.09 -4.27
N GLY A 173 24.21 -9.65 -5.11
CA GLY A 173 24.79 -10.47 -6.17
C GLY A 173 23.81 -10.83 -7.30
N LEU A 174 22.84 -9.96 -7.59
CA LEU A 174 21.85 -10.16 -8.64
C LEU A 174 21.94 -9.08 -9.72
N SER A 175 21.76 -9.48 -10.99
CA SER A 175 21.51 -8.52 -12.05
C SER A 175 20.15 -7.83 -11.85
N VAL A 176 20.00 -6.62 -12.40
CA VAL A 176 18.72 -5.88 -12.37
C VAL A 176 17.55 -6.70 -12.92
N SER A 177 17.79 -7.42 -14.03
CA SER A 177 16.80 -8.29 -14.65
C SER A 177 16.39 -9.46 -13.74
N ARG A 178 17.36 -10.08 -13.05
CA ARG A 178 17.07 -11.18 -12.11
C ARG A 178 16.35 -10.69 -10.88
N LEU A 179 16.77 -9.56 -10.30
CA LEU A 179 16.08 -8.93 -9.15
C LEU A 179 14.65 -8.56 -9.53
N ARG A 180 14.43 -7.99 -10.73
CA ARG A 180 13.09 -7.71 -11.26
C ARG A 180 12.25 -8.98 -11.37
N ALA A 181 12.79 -10.05 -11.95
CA ALA A 181 12.07 -11.31 -12.12
C ALA A 181 11.66 -11.93 -10.77
N LEU A 182 12.59 -11.97 -9.79
CA LEU A 182 12.31 -12.47 -8.45
C LEU A 182 11.25 -11.62 -7.75
N SER A 183 11.40 -10.30 -7.77
CA SER A 183 10.43 -9.39 -7.14
C SER A 183 9.03 -9.55 -7.75
N THR A 184 8.93 -9.64 -9.09
CA THR A 184 7.64 -9.85 -9.75
C THR A 184 7.05 -11.21 -9.40
N HIS A 185 7.88 -12.26 -9.30
CA HIS A 185 7.43 -13.61 -8.92
C HIS A 185 6.89 -13.64 -7.47
N TYR A 186 7.66 -13.11 -6.51
CA TYR A 186 7.30 -13.20 -5.09
C TYR A 186 6.36 -12.10 -4.61
N PHE A 187 6.44 -10.89 -5.16
CA PHE A 187 5.69 -9.71 -4.69
C PHE A 187 4.67 -9.18 -5.70
N GLY A 188 4.58 -9.76 -6.90
CA GLY A 188 3.65 -9.34 -7.94
C GLY A 188 4.09 -8.09 -8.71
N VAL A 189 5.15 -7.40 -8.29
CA VAL A 189 5.65 -6.15 -8.89
C VAL A 189 7.16 -6.12 -9.03
N PRO A 190 7.72 -5.36 -10.00
CA PRO A 190 9.15 -5.10 -10.09
C PRO A 190 9.68 -4.40 -8.83
N PHE A 191 10.92 -4.69 -8.44
CA PHE A 191 11.57 -4.12 -7.25
C PHE A 191 11.60 -2.58 -7.24
N SER A 192 11.72 -1.95 -8.41
CA SER A 192 11.63 -0.49 -8.57
C SER A 192 10.31 0.10 -8.06
N LYS A 193 9.20 -0.62 -8.20
CA LYS A 193 7.89 -0.19 -7.69
C LYS A 193 7.81 -0.28 -6.16
N ILE A 194 8.53 -1.24 -5.56
CA ILE A 194 8.63 -1.35 -4.10
C ILE A 194 9.42 -0.15 -3.54
N ILE A 195 10.55 0.21 -4.17
CA ILE A 195 11.32 1.40 -3.77
C ILE A 195 10.43 2.65 -3.78
N VAL A 196 9.67 2.87 -4.84
CA VAL A 196 8.73 4.00 -4.95
C VAL A 196 7.66 3.93 -3.86
N TRP A 197 7.08 2.76 -3.63
CA TRP A 197 6.07 2.57 -2.59
C TRP A 197 6.61 2.93 -1.19
N LYS A 198 7.80 2.44 -0.83
CA LYS A 198 8.45 2.76 0.45
C LYS A 198 8.67 4.27 0.61
N GLN A 199 9.08 4.97 -0.45
CA GLN A 199 9.21 6.43 -0.42
C GLN A 199 7.87 7.12 -0.18
N VAL A 200 6.82 6.71 -0.88
CA VAL A 200 5.47 7.25 -0.69
C VAL A 200 5.01 7.05 0.75
N ASN A 201 5.20 5.84 1.29
CA ASN A 201 4.84 5.52 2.68
C ASN A 201 5.60 6.41 3.68
N LEU A 202 6.92 6.58 3.52
CA LEU A 202 7.73 7.45 4.36
C LEU A 202 7.26 8.91 4.31
N ALA A 203 6.98 9.44 3.11
CA ALA A 203 6.45 10.80 2.96
C ALA A 203 5.11 10.97 3.67
N PHE A 204 4.18 10.03 3.52
CA PHE A 204 2.89 10.09 4.21
C PHE A 204 3.04 10.00 5.73
N GLN A 205 3.97 9.19 6.24
CA GLN A 205 4.27 9.14 7.67
C GLN A 205 4.85 10.46 8.19
N SER A 206 5.73 11.13 7.42
CA SER A 206 6.29 12.43 7.76
C SER A 206 5.21 13.52 7.80
N LEU A 207 4.36 13.55 6.76
CA LEU A 207 3.19 14.43 6.72
C LEU A 207 2.25 14.21 7.91
N ALA A 208 2.01 12.97 8.25
CA ALA A 208 1.18 12.56 9.37
C ALA A 208 1.72 13.06 10.72
N LYS A 209 3.03 13.24 10.85
CA LYS A 209 3.71 13.85 12.00
C LYS A 209 3.68 15.38 11.96
N GLY A 210 3.11 15.99 10.91
CA GLY A 210 2.96 17.44 10.77
C GLY A 210 4.06 18.13 9.95
N ALA A 211 4.90 17.36 9.24
CA ALA A 211 5.89 17.94 8.32
C ALA A 211 5.21 18.70 7.17
N SER A 212 5.92 19.66 6.57
CA SER A 212 5.47 20.29 5.33
C SER A 212 5.57 19.31 4.14
N LEU A 213 4.87 19.62 3.03
CA LEU A 213 5.02 18.83 1.79
C LEU A 213 6.46 18.79 1.29
N ALA A 214 7.20 19.91 1.44
CA ALA A 214 8.60 19.99 1.03
C ALA A 214 9.50 19.12 1.92
N ASP A 215 9.32 19.19 3.25
CA ASP A 215 10.08 18.38 4.19
C ASP A 215 9.78 16.88 4.01
N ALA A 216 8.50 16.51 3.87
CA ALA A 216 8.11 15.13 3.63
C ALA A 216 8.68 14.57 2.32
N ALA A 217 8.71 15.37 1.26
CA ALA A 217 9.35 15.01 0.01
C ALA A 217 10.86 14.80 0.18
N TYR A 218 11.52 15.69 0.89
CA TYR A 218 12.96 15.60 1.17
C TYR A 218 13.29 14.37 2.02
N ASP A 219 12.58 14.17 3.14
CA ASP A 219 12.77 13.03 4.05
C ASP A 219 12.58 11.68 3.35
N ALA A 220 11.63 11.61 2.42
CA ALA A 220 11.36 10.42 1.65
C ALA A 220 12.28 10.22 0.42
N GLY A 221 13.23 11.14 0.18
CA GLY A 221 14.20 11.05 -0.92
C GLY A 221 13.62 11.36 -2.30
N PHE A 222 12.55 12.16 -2.38
CA PHE A 222 12.08 12.72 -3.66
C PHE A 222 12.97 13.91 -4.08
N ALA A 223 13.08 14.12 -5.39
CA ALA A 223 13.90 15.21 -5.93
C ALA A 223 13.37 16.60 -5.49
N ASP A 224 12.06 16.75 -5.47
CA ASP A 224 11.36 17.98 -5.06
C ASP A 224 9.89 17.68 -4.70
N GLN A 225 9.20 18.70 -4.16
CA GLN A 225 7.78 18.62 -3.80
C GLN A 225 6.89 18.32 -5.02
N ALA A 226 7.20 18.86 -6.21
CA ALA A 226 6.40 18.63 -7.41
C ALA A 226 6.51 17.17 -7.88
N HIS A 227 7.69 16.57 -7.77
CA HIS A 227 7.91 15.16 -8.02
C HIS A 227 7.11 14.30 -7.01
N PHE A 228 7.18 14.62 -5.72
CA PHE A 228 6.38 13.94 -4.70
C PHE A 228 4.87 14.06 -4.98
N THR A 229 4.36 15.22 -5.35
CA THR A 229 2.90 15.41 -5.59
C THR A 229 2.38 14.60 -6.78
N ARG A 230 3.20 14.36 -7.80
CA ARG A 230 2.81 13.56 -8.98
C ARG A 230 2.77 12.06 -8.70
N ILE A 231 3.75 11.54 -7.97
CA ILE A 231 3.89 10.09 -7.73
C ILE A 231 2.69 9.47 -6.99
N PRO A 232 2.20 10.03 -5.87
CA PRO A 232 1.00 9.50 -5.21
C PRO A 232 -0.23 9.50 -6.11
N ARG A 233 -0.42 10.50 -6.97
CA ARG A 233 -1.52 10.52 -7.94
C ARG A 233 -1.49 9.29 -8.84
N ASP A 234 -0.30 8.90 -9.33
CA ASP A 234 -0.13 7.77 -10.24
C ASP A 234 -0.06 6.42 -9.50
N THR A 235 0.24 6.46 -8.18
CA THR A 235 0.50 5.27 -7.37
C THR A 235 -0.68 4.89 -6.48
N ILE A 236 -1.40 5.84 -5.91
CA ILE A 236 -2.55 5.60 -5.01
C ILE A 236 -3.81 6.35 -5.44
N GLY A 237 -3.78 6.98 -6.62
CA GLY A 237 -4.92 7.66 -7.22
C GLY A 237 -5.32 8.97 -6.55
N VAL A 238 -4.57 9.44 -5.55
CA VAL A 238 -4.86 10.67 -4.80
C VAL A 238 -3.67 11.64 -4.84
N THR A 239 -3.97 12.93 -4.77
CA THR A 239 -2.95 13.98 -4.61
C THR A 239 -2.90 14.40 -3.15
N PRO A 240 -1.70 14.51 -2.56
CA PRO A 240 -1.51 15.05 -1.22
C PRO A 240 -1.90 16.52 -1.12
#